data_bf55be28b88c68e418abe5a70f884f35
#
_entry.id   bf55be28b88c68e418abe5a70f884f35
#
_cell.length_a   1.000
_cell.length_b   1.000
_cell.length_c   1.000
_cell.angle_alpha   90.00
_cell.angle_beta   90.00
_cell.angle_gamma   90.00
#
_symmetry.space_group_name_H-M   'P 1'
#
loop_
_entity.id
_entity.type
_entity.pdbx_description
1 polymer ?
#
loop_
_entity_poly.entity_id
_entity_poly.type
_entity_poly.pdbx_seq_one_letter_code
_entity_poly.pdbx_strand_id
1 'polypeptide(L)'
;MAQKNKKNFSPYKSKGQGTKQTKSRGHLKAEKIYSLHEANDRLYDIFKNHEMDFISHEQRMNLAKYYRLLMEEQNRQNFTRILNFRDIAIKQFIDCLIITKHYQFQFPLMDVGTGPGLPGIPLKIFFEKEQMYLAEGVWKRVEFLKRVRDEIGLKNL
;
A
#
# COMPACT_ATOMS: atom_id res chain seq x y z
N MET A 1 29.91 59.29 -31.08
CA MET A 1 29.99 58.16 -32.04
C MET A 1 30.00 56.87 -31.14
N ALA A 2 28.94 56.14 -31.08
CA ALA A 2 28.80 54.94 -30.23
C ALA A 2 28.77 53.72 -31.13
N GLN A 3 29.77 52.87 -30.98
CA GLN A 3 29.85 51.58 -31.69
C GLN A 3 28.97 50.55 -30.98
N LYS A 4 28.00 49.98 -31.70
CA LYS A 4 27.15 48.86 -31.26
C LYS A 4 27.89 47.54 -31.45
N ASN A 5 28.20 46.86 -30.33
CA ASN A 5 28.65 45.46 -30.34
C ASN A 5 27.46 44.51 -30.56
N LYS A 6 27.43 43.88 -31.74
CA LYS A 6 26.51 42.77 -32.04
C LYS A 6 27.11 41.48 -31.45
N LYS A 7 26.50 40.91 -30.41
CA LYS A 7 26.77 39.54 -29.94
C LYS A 7 26.07 38.55 -30.87
N ASN A 8 26.86 37.74 -31.57
CA ASN A 8 26.37 36.60 -32.35
C ASN A 8 25.83 35.52 -31.45
N PHE A 9 24.53 35.24 -31.53
CA PHE A 9 23.89 34.09 -30.90
C PHE A 9 24.07 32.90 -31.85
N SER A 10 24.78 31.85 -31.39
CA SER A 10 24.89 30.57 -32.09
C SER A 10 23.65 29.70 -31.78
N PRO A 11 22.99 29.09 -32.76
CA PRO A 11 21.83 28.27 -32.51
C PRO A 11 22.24 26.94 -31.88
N TYR A 12 21.58 26.61 -30.77
CA TYR A 12 21.71 25.35 -30.01
C TYR A 12 21.32 24.19 -30.92
N LYS A 13 22.27 23.32 -31.28
CA LYS A 13 21.97 22.07 -31.99
C LYS A 13 21.30 21.10 -31.03
N SER A 14 20.01 20.83 -31.20
CA SER A 14 19.27 19.80 -30.55
C SER A 14 19.87 18.41 -30.89
N LYS A 15 20.53 17.76 -29.92
CA LYS A 15 20.91 16.35 -30.04
C LYS A 15 19.62 15.51 -30.05
N GLY A 16 19.49 14.70 -31.12
CA GLY A 16 18.36 13.78 -31.30
C GLY A 16 18.09 12.95 -30.05
N GLN A 17 16.86 13.02 -29.60
CA GLN A 17 16.36 12.14 -28.55
C GLN A 17 16.25 10.73 -29.10
N GLY A 18 17.24 9.88 -28.77
CA GLY A 18 17.09 8.44 -28.91
C GLY A 18 15.92 8.00 -28.03
N THR A 19 14.85 7.52 -28.64
CA THR A 19 13.73 6.88 -27.96
C THR A 19 14.24 5.67 -27.20
N LYS A 20 14.51 5.82 -25.90
CA LYS A 20 14.70 4.69 -25.01
C LYS A 20 13.39 3.91 -25.01
N GLN A 21 13.35 2.77 -25.69
CA GLN A 21 12.29 1.79 -25.52
C GLN A 21 12.24 1.42 -24.02
N THR A 22 11.25 1.94 -23.31
CA THR A 22 10.94 1.49 -21.96
C THR A 22 10.41 0.06 -22.08
N LYS A 23 11.29 -0.93 -21.76
CA LYS A 23 10.85 -2.30 -21.56
C LYS A 23 9.71 -2.24 -20.55
N SER A 24 8.52 -2.69 -20.94
CA SER A 24 7.38 -2.83 -20.03
C SER A 24 7.85 -3.73 -18.88
N ARG A 25 7.93 -3.16 -17.67
CA ARG A 25 8.23 -3.96 -16.48
C ARG A 25 7.05 -4.90 -16.28
N GLY A 26 7.27 -6.19 -16.49
CA GLY A 26 6.26 -7.22 -16.22
C GLY A 26 5.71 -7.09 -14.79
N HIS A 27 4.48 -7.55 -14.57
CA HIS A 27 3.89 -7.56 -13.24
C HIS A 27 4.72 -8.45 -12.31
N LEU A 28 5.10 -7.91 -11.16
CA LEU A 28 5.76 -8.67 -10.11
C LEU A 28 4.72 -9.56 -9.43
N LYS A 29 5.03 -10.84 -9.29
CA LYS A 29 4.14 -11.84 -8.67
C LYS A 29 4.70 -12.27 -7.32
N ALA A 30 3.81 -12.50 -6.37
CA ALA A 30 4.18 -13.17 -5.12
C ALA A 30 4.68 -14.59 -5.41
N GLU A 31 5.75 -15.01 -4.75
CA GLU A 31 6.30 -16.37 -4.90
C GLU A 31 5.29 -17.43 -4.45
N LYS A 32 4.57 -17.14 -3.36
CA LYS A 32 3.55 -18.00 -2.77
C LYS A 32 2.48 -17.14 -2.10
N ILE A 33 1.21 -17.45 -2.33
CA ILE A 33 0.08 -16.92 -1.57
C ILE A 33 -0.37 -18.00 -0.58
N TYR A 34 -0.21 -17.72 0.71
CA TYR A 34 -0.59 -18.65 1.77
C TYR A 34 -2.11 -18.81 1.89
N SER A 35 -2.58 -19.96 2.37
CA SER A 35 -3.97 -20.14 2.77
C SER A 35 -4.34 -19.17 3.89
N LEU A 36 -5.64 -18.95 4.11
CA LEU A 36 -6.10 -18.01 5.13
C LEU A 36 -5.61 -18.40 6.54
N HIS A 37 -5.73 -19.69 6.89
CA HIS A 37 -5.28 -20.19 8.19
C HIS A 37 -3.76 -20.14 8.33
N GLU A 38 -3.02 -20.61 7.32
CA GLU A 38 -1.56 -20.54 7.33
C GLU A 38 -1.04 -19.10 7.44
N ALA A 39 -1.68 -18.15 6.73
CA ALA A 39 -1.34 -16.74 6.84
C ALA A 39 -1.61 -16.19 8.25
N ASN A 40 -2.74 -16.52 8.86
CA ASN A 40 -3.06 -16.12 10.24
C ASN A 40 -2.04 -16.66 11.25
N ASP A 41 -1.68 -17.94 11.15
CA ASP A 41 -0.73 -18.57 12.08
C ASP A 41 0.66 -17.93 11.96
N ARG A 42 1.10 -17.69 10.73
CA ARG A 42 2.35 -16.96 10.48
C ARG A 42 2.32 -15.51 10.97
N LEU A 43 1.18 -14.81 10.85
CA LEU A 43 1.01 -13.49 11.43
C LEU A 43 1.09 -13.53 12.95
N TYR A 44 0.51 -14.55 13.60
CA TYR A 44 0.60 -14.72 15.04
C TYR A 44 2.06 -14.79 15.51
N ASP A 45 2.86 -15.66 14.90
CA ASP A 45 4.27 -15.81 15.26
C ASP A 45 5.08 -14.53 15.02
N ILE A 46 4.85 -13.87 13.86
CA ILE A 46 5.56 -12.64 13.54
C ILE A 46 5.16 -11.52 14.51
N PHE A 47 3.88 -11.34 14.78
CA PHE A 47 3.38 -10.29 15.66
C PHE A 47 3.86 -10.49 17.10
N LYS A 48 3.82 -11.73 17.62
CA LYS A 48 4.36 -12.08 18.93
C LYS A 48 5.84 -11.73 19.05
N ASN A 49 6.64 -12.04 18.03
CA ASN A 49 8.08 -11.72 18.00
C ASN A 49 8.39 -10.22 17.89
N HIS A 50 7.38 -9.39 17.62
CA HIS A 50 7.50 -7.92 17.52
C HIS A 50 6.64 -7.20 18.57
N GLU A 51 6.27 -7.89 19.65
CA GLU A 51 5.48 -7.31 20.75
C GLU A 51 4.13 -6.71 20.30
N MET A 52 3.51 -7.34 19.29
CA MET A 52 2.19 -6.98 18.76
C MET A 52 1.12 -8.04 19.11
N ASP A 53 1.32 -8.75 20.19
CA ASP A 53 0.44 -9.82 20.69
C ASP A 53 -0.94 -9.31 21.17
N PHE A 54 -1.09 -7.99 21.34
CA PHE A 54 -2.38 -7.34 21.58
C PHE A 54 -3.33 -7.36 20.37
N ILE A 55 -2.83 -7.68 19.15
CA ILE A 55 -3.67 -7.87 17.97
C ILE A 55 -4.43 -9.19 18.09
N SER A 56 -5.76 -9.11 18.15
CA SER A 56 -6.64 -10.25 18.38
C SER A 56 -6.58 -11.28 17.24
N HIS A 57 -7.06 -12.49 17.50
CA HIS A 57 -7.19 -13.53 16.46
C HIS A 57 -8.05 -13.05 15.28
N GLU A 58 -9.18 -12.40 15.55
CA GLU A 58 -10.08 -11.88 14.51
C GLU A 58 -9.43 -10.81 13.67
N GLN A 59 -8.72 -9.88 14.28
CA GLN A 59 -7.95 -8.85 13.57
C GLN A 59 -6.87 -9.47 12.67
N ARG A 60 -6.14 -10.51 13.18
CA ARG A 60 -5.17 -11.22 12.34
C ARG A 60 -5.82 -11.98 11.19
N MET A 61 -6.98 -12.60 11.41
CA MET A 61 -7.74 -13.23 10.32
C MET A 61 -8.15 -12.22 9.24
N ASN A 62 -8.56 -11.03 9.62
CA ASN A 62 -8.91 -9.96 8.70
C ASN A 62 -7.67 -9.41 7.96
N LEU A 63 -6.53 -9.28 8.63
CA LEU A 63 -5.24 -8.95 7.99
C LEU A 63 -4.79 -10.06 7.01
N ALA A 64 -5.00 -11.33 7.36
CA ALA A 64 -4.71 -12.46 6.47
C ALA A 64 -5.61 -12.46 5.22
N LYS A 65 -6.89 -12.12 5.35
CA LYS A 65 -7.80 -11.91 4.21
C LYS A 65 -7.29 -10.76 3.33
N TYR A 66 -6.96 -9.62 3.94
CA TYR A 66 -6.43 -8.47 3.21
C TYR A 66 -5.13 -8.80 2.47
N TYR A 67 -4.18 -9.49 3.12
CA TYR A 67 -2.97 -9.98 2.46
C TYR A 67 -3.28 -10.79 1.21
N ARG A 68 -4.20 -11.74 1.30
CA ARG A 68 -4.57 -12.59 0.14
C ARG A 68 -5.13 -11.76 -1.00
N LEU A 69 -6.10 -10.88 -0.71
CA LEU A 69 -6.69 -9.99 -1.71
C LEU A 69 -5.64 -9.11 -2.38
N LEU A 70 -4.72 -8.56 -1.59
CA LEU A 70 -3.62 -7.72 -2.07
C LEU A 70 -2.69 -8.51 -3.01
N MET A 71 -2.33 -9.74 -2.67
CA MET A 71 -1.43 -10.57 -3.48
C MET A 71 -2.12 -11.13 -4.73
N GLU A 72 -3.39 -11.46 -4.65
CA GLU A 72 -4.19 -11.86 -5.82
C GLU A 72 -4.30 -10.72 -6.84
N GLU A 73 -4.57 -9.49 -6.36
CA GLU A 73 -4.67 -8.31 -7.22
C GLU A 73 -3.32 -7.81 -7.74
N GLN A 74 -2.22 -8.10 -7.03
CA GLN A 74 -0.86 -7.75 -7.44
C GLN A 74 -0.52 -8.20 -8.86
N ASN A 75 -1.10 -9.32 -9.31
CA ASN A 75 -0.93 -9.83 -10.66
C ASN A 75 -1.54 -8.93 -11.76
N ARG A 76 -2.49 -8.07 -11.37
CA ARG A 76 -3.20 -7.15 -12.29
C ARG A 76 -2.71 -5.71 -12.15
N GLN A 77 -2.31 -5.33 -10.94
CA GLN A 77 -1.97 -3.96 -10.61
C GLN A 77 -0.75 -3.96 -9.68
N ASN A 78 0.41 -3.60 -10.11
CA ASN A 78 1.62 -3.54 -9.26
C ASN A 78 1.44 -2.59 -8.06
N PHE A 79 0.70 -3.01 -7.03
CA PHE A 79 0.40 -2.23 -5.84
C PHE A 79 1.61 -2.05 -4.93
N THR A 80 2.45 -3.06 -4.83
CA THR A 80 3.60 -3.06 -3.96
C THR A 80 4.80 -3.75 -4.62
N ARG A 81 6.00 -3.41 -4.18
CA ARG A 81 7.23 -4.15 -4.50
C ARG A 81 7.57 -5.18 -3.44
N ILE A 82 6.86 -5.18 -2.32
CA ILE A 82 7.06 -6.11 -1.22
C ILE A 82 6.13 -7.30 -1.47
N LEU A 83 6.72 -8.45 -1.82
CA LEU A 83 5.98 -9.65 -2.23
C LEU A 83 6.18 -10.83 -1.28
N ASN A 84 7.24 -10.78 -0.47
CA ASN A 84 7.50 -11.78 0.57
C ASN A 84 6.54 -11.57 1.74
N PHE A 85 5.90 -12.64 2.21
CA PHE A 85 4.91 -12.59 3.29
C PHE A 85 5.45 -11.96 4.58
N ARG A 86 6.66 -12.37 5.01
CA ARG A 86 7.29 -11.83 6.23
C ARG A 86 7.51 -10.32 6.12
N ASP A 87 7.98 -9.86 4.97
CA ASP A 87 8.20 -8.44 4.71
C ASP A 87 6.87 -7.65 4.69
N ILE A 88 5.80 -8.23 4.14
CA ILE A 88 4.46 -7.62 4.18
C ILE A 88 3.99 -7.50 5.64
N ALA A 89 4.12 -8.57 6.41
CA ALA A 89 3.72 -8.56 7.82
C ALA A 89 4.48 -7.50 8.63
N ILE A 90 5.79 -7.36 8.41
CA ILE A 90 6.63 -6.43 9.18
C ILE A 90 6.53 -5.01 8.62
N LYS A 91 6.84 -4.83 7.32
CA LYS A 91 7.03 -3.51 6.71
C LYS A 91 5.73 -2.84 6.25
N GLN A 92 4.61 -3.57 6.27
CA GLN A 92 3.30 -3.01 5.93
C GLN A 92 2.33 -3.11 7.09
N PHE A 93 2.16 -4.27 7.75
CA PHE A 93 1.16 -4.40 8.80
C PHE A 93 1.67 -3.89 10.14
N ILE A 94 2.83 -4.34 10.60
CA ILE A 94 3.40 -3.85 11.88
C ILE A 94 3.70 -2.36 11.77
N ASP A 95 4.31 -1.89 10.69
CA ASP A 95 4.58 -0.46 10.45
C ASP A 95 3.30 0.40 10.54
N CYS A 96 2.18 -0.09 9.99
CA CYS A 96 0.91 0.62 10.07
C CYS A 96 0.31 0.61 11.48
N LEU A 97 0.53 -0.44 12.26
CA LEU A 97 -0.13 -0.67 13.55
C LEU A 97 0.70 -0.24 14.75
N ILE A 98 2.03 -0.17 14.62
CA ILE A 98 2.92 0.18 15.75
C ILE A 98 2.59 1.54 16.36
N ILE A 99 2.13 2.48 15.56
CA ILE A 99 1.74 3.83 16.01
C ILE A 99 0.60 3.78 17.04
N THR A 100 -0.26 2.74 17.00
CA THR A 100 -1.38 2.60 17.94
C THR A 100 -0.93 2.37 19.38
N LYS A 101 0.34 1.97 19.59
CA LYS A 101 0.95 1.89 20.93
C LYS A 101 1.32 3.25 21.52
N HIS A 102 1.53 4.25 20.66
CA HIS A 102 2.15 5.51 21.06
C HIS A 102 1.26 6.73 20.81
N TYR A 103 0.19 6.56 20.04
CA TYR A 103 -0.68 7.66 19.66
C TYR A 103 -2.15 7.29 19.82
N GLN A 104 -2.91 8.17 20.46
CA GLN A 104 -4.36 8.06 20.60
C GLN A 104 -5.03 8.77 19.42
N PHE A 105 -5.59 7.99 18.51
CA PHE A 105 -6.28 8.53 17.35
C PHE A 105 -7.59 9.20 17.72
N GLN A 106 -7.93 10.25 16.97
CA GLN A 106 -9.24 10.90 17.01
C GLN A 106 -10.02 10.52 15.76
N PHE A 107 -11.30 10.28 15.90
CA PHE A 107 -12.17 9.87 14.81
C PHE A 107 -13.25 10.93 14.54
N PRO A 108 -13.74 11.05 13.28
CA PRO A 108 -13.42 10.22 12.13
C PRO A 108 -11.99 10.45 11.61
N LEU A 109 -11.32 9.40 11.13
CA LEU A 109 -9.98 9.43 10.56
C LEU A 109 -10.05 9.31 9.04
N MET A 110 -9.21 10.06 8.32
CA MET A 110 -9.08 9.97 6.86
C MET A 110 -7.64 9.61 6.46
N ASP A 111 -7.50 8.59 5.62
CA ASP A 111 -6.23 8.23 4.95
C ASP A 111 -6.27 8.78 3.52
N VAL A 112 -5.43 9.78 3.24
CA VAL A 112 -5.39 10.47 1.95
C VAL A 112 -4.25 9.92 1.09
N GLY A 113 -4.60 9.44 -0.10
CA GLY A 113 -3.64 8.77 -0.97
C GLY A 113 -3.34 7.34 -0.54
N THR A 114 -4.36 6.68 0.01
CA THR A 114 -4.24 5.36 0.65
C THR A 114 -3.64 4.26 -0.23
N GLY A 115 -3.61 4.44 -1.55
CA GLY A 115 -3.09 3.45 -2.49
C GLY A 115 -3.88 2.14 -2.43
N PRO A 116 -3.22 1.00 -2.15
CA PRO A 116 -3.94 -0.26 -1.98
C PRO A 116 -4.63 -0.39 -0.61
N GLY A 117 -4.61 0.65 0.24
CA GLY A 117 -5.23 0.66 1.57
C GLY A 117 -4.23 0.67 2.73
N LEU A 118 -3.04 1.23 2.53
CA LEU A 118 -2.00 1.30 3.55
C LEU A 118 -1.70 2.77 3.90
N PRO A 119 -1.79 3.16 5.18
CA PRO A 119 -2.10 2.36 6.37
C PRO A 119 -3.58 2.13 6.67
N GLY A 120 -4.51 2.69 5.89
CA GLY A 120 -5.93 2.79 6.20
C GLY A 120 -6.63 1.46 6.51
N ILE A 121 -6.43 0.39 5.73
CA ILE A 121 -7.06 -0.92 5.96
C ILE A 121 -6.55 -1.59 7.24
N PRO A 122 -5.23 -1.72 7.52
CA PRO A 122 -4.76 -2.22 8.81
C PRO A 122 -5.29 -1.43 10.01
N LEU A 123 -5.31 -0.10 9.94
CA LEU A 123 -5.87 0.74 11.00
C LEU A 123 -7.38 0.53 11.16
N LYS A 124 -8.11 0.38 10.04
CA LYS A 124 -9.56 0.09 10.10
C LYS A 124 -9.85 -1.28 10.71
N ILE A 125 -9.05 -2.29 10.41
CA ILE A 125 -9.16 -3.61 11.05
C ILE A 125 -8.90 -3.51 12.56
N PHE A 126 -7.96 -2.69 12.97
CA PHE A 126 -7.67 -2.45 14.38
C PHE A 126 -8.77 -1.64 15.09
N PHE A 127 -9.23 -0.57 14.47
CA PHE A 127 -10.29 0.33 14.96
C PHE A 127 -11.65 -0.02 14.33
N GLU A 128 -12.10 -1.25 14.48
CA GLU A 128 -13.26 -1.81 13.77
C GLU A 128 -14.54 -0.98 13.89
N LYS A 129 -14.80 -0.40 15.06
CA LYS A 129 -16.03 0.36 15.34
C LYS A 129 -15.99 1.80 14.86
N GLU A 130 -14.80 2.33 14.65
CA GLU A 130 -14.60 3.74 14.36
C GLU A 130 -14.85 4.09 12.90
N GLN A 131 -15.32 5.32 12.66
CA GLN A 131 -15.51 5.84 11.31
C GLN A 131 -14.17 6.20 10.67
N MET A 132 -13.89 5.63 9.50
CA MET A 132 -12.72 5.97 8.72
C MET A 132 -13.07 6.22 7.25
N TYR A 133 -12.23 7.01 6.58
CA TYR A 133 -12.35 7.31 5.15
C TYR A 133 -11.04 7.01 4.45
N LEU A 134 -11.11 6.40 3.27
CA LEU A 134 -9.97 6.19 2.38
C LEU A 134 -10.14 7.05 1.14
N ALA A 135 -9.21 7.96 0.89
CA ALA A 135 -9.21 8.81 -0.30
C ALA A 135 -8.15 8.34 -1.30
N GLU A 136 -8.59 7.95 -2.50
CA GLU A 136 -7.71 7.47 -3.57
C GLU A 136 -8.19 8.03 -4.93
N GLY A 137 -7.24 8.54 -5.73
CA GLY A 137 -7.55 9.14 -7.02
C GLY A 137 -7.60 8.16 -8.20
N VAL A 138 -7.02 6.97 -8.04
CA VAL A 138 -6.94 5.97 -9.11
C VAL A 138 -8.11 5.00 -9.04
N TRP A 139 -9.03 5.08 -9.99
CA TRP A 139 -10.28 4.31 -10.01
C TRP A 139 -10.08 2.79 -9.76
N LYS A 140 -9.10 2.17 -10.40
CA LYS A 140 -8.81 0.73 -10.21
C LYS A 140 -8.46 0.38 -8.77
N ARG A 141 -7.79 1.27 -8.05
CA ARG A 141 -7.49 1.10 -6.62
C ARG A 141 -8.73 1.28 -5.77
N VAL A 142 -9.57 2.25 -6.10
CA VAL A 142 -10.87 2.43 -5.44
C VAL A 142 -11.72 1.17 -5.53
N GLU A 143 -11.82 0.56 -6.71
CA GLU A 143 -12.55 -0.71 -6.89
C GLU A 143 -11.95 -1.85 -6.05
N PHE A 144 -10.63 -1.93 -5.96
CA PHE A 144 -9.97 -2.89 -5.08
C PHE A 144 -10.31 -2.62 -3.60
N LEU A 145 -10.27 -1.37 -3.16
CA LEU A 145 -10.60 -1.00 -1.77
C LEU A 145 -12.06 -1.32 -1.41
N LYS A 146 -13.00 -1.08 -2.31
CA LYS A 146 -14.40 -1.49 -2.14
C LYS A 146 -14.52 -3.01 -1.99
N ARG A 147 -13.84 -3.77 -2.85
CA ARG A 147 -13.79 -5.23 -2.74
C ARG A 147 -13.23 -5.68 -1.40
N VAL A 148 -12.12 -5.08 -0.93
CA VAL A 148 -11.52 -5.39 0.38
C VAL A 148 -12.52 -5.09 1.50
N ARG A 149 -13.17 -3.91 1.49
CA ARG A 149 -14.20 -3.55 2.47
C ARG A 149 -15.31 -4.60 2.54
N ASP A 150 -15.83 -4.99 1.39
CA ASP A 150 -17.00 -5.87 1.29
C ASP A 150 -16.64 -7.33 1.67
N GLU A 151 -15.50 -7.86 1.20
CA GLU A 151 -15.08 -9.23 1.49
C GLU A 151 -14.60 -9.43 2.95
N ILE A 152 -14.06 -8.39 3.58
CA ILE A 152 -13.69 -8.44 5.00
C ILE A 152 -14.88 -8.11 5.90
N GLY A 153 -15.85 -7.33 5.37
CA GLY A 153 -17.00 -6.86 6.13
C GLY A 153 -16.69 -5.62 6.99
N LEU A 154 -15.80 -4.74 6.51
CA LEU A 154 -15.40 -3.53 7.24
C LEU A 154 -16.55 -2.52 7.24
N LYS A 155 -17.19 -2.34 8.37
CA LYS A 155 -18.24 -1.34 8.57
C LYS A 155 -17.64 0.04 8.83
N ASN A 156 -18.39 1.09 8.54
CA ASN A 156 -17.92 2.48 8.76
C ASN A 156 -16.62 2.83 8.01
N LEU A 157 -16.50 2.31 6.76
CA LEU A 157 -15.40 2.61 5.85
C LEU A 157 -15.94 3.07 4.49
#